data_1d194500c14179e2948ae1d702cda164
#
_entry.id   1d194500c14179e2948ae1d702cda164
#
_cell.length_a   1.000
_cell.length_b   1.000
_cell.length_c   1.000
_cell.angle_alpha   90.00
_cell.angle_beta   90.00
_cell.angle_gamma   90.00
#
_symmetry.space_group_name_H-M   'P 1'
#
loop_
_entity.id
_entity.type
_entity.pdbx_description
1 polymer ?
#
loop_
_entity_poly.entity_id
_entity_poly.type
_entity_poly.pdbx_seq_one_letter_code
_entity_poly.pdbx_strand_id
1 'polypeptide(L)'
;IKSFCLLPVEYPQGDSQEARLVSVLLDQLSNLPEVGFSLPLPRHERLLGLCNELIERPEQNVTLQLWAERLGTSEKTLMRLFQRETGLSFRGWRQRMRLLSSLSLLEEGDSVTNAALACGYDSTSAFIAAFKGLFGFTPGELFKQ
;
A
#
# COMPACT_ATOMS: atom_id res chain seq x y z
N ILE A 1 11.81 -6.27 -5.37
CA ILE A 1 10.66 -5.96 -4.50
C ILE A 1 11.12 -4.95 -3.47
N LYS A 2 10.59 -3.76 -3.55
CA LYS A 2 10.70 -2.85 -2.42
C LYS A 2 9.84 -3.42 -1.31
N SER A 3 10.46 -4.09 -0.40
CA SER A 3 9.83 -4.54 0.82
C SER A 3 9.49 -3.30 1.64
N PHE A 4 8.22 -3.00 1.76
CA PHE A 4 7.73 -1.84 2.51
C PHE A 4 8.09 -1.88 4.00
N CYS A 5 8.55 -2.99 4.50
CA CYS A 5 8.59 -3.20 5.93
C CYS A 5 9.92 -3.68 6.48
N LEU A 6 10.94 -3.93 5.68
CA LEU A 6 12.02 -4.76 6.18
C LEU A 6 13.44 -4.26 5.90
N LEU A 7 13.60 -3.04 5.46
CA LEU A 7 14.92 -2.44 5.50
C LEU A 7 15.12 -1.85 6.90
N PRO A 8 16.21 -2.23 7.58
CA PRO A 8 16.59 -1.51 8.79
C PRO A 8 16.91 -0.08 8.39
N VAL A 9 15.91 0.77 8.49
CA VAL A 9 16.13 2.20 8.36
C VAL A 9 16.68 2.66 9.69
N GLU A 10 17.86 3.23 9.69
CA GLU A 10 18.35 3.92 10.86
C GLU A 10 17.47 5.15 11.08
N TYR A 11 16.65 5.08 12.10
CA TYR A 11 15.82 6.20 12.50
C TYR A 11 16.63 7.20 13.31
N PRO A 12 16.41 8.51 13.12
CA PRO A 12 17.06 9.50 13.97
C PRO A 12 16.73 9.25 15.43
N GLN A 13 17.75 9.14 16.22
CA GLN A 13 17.67 8.93 17.67
C GLN A 13 17.82 10.27 18.37
N GLY A 14 17.00 10.53 19.38
CA GLY A 14 17.13 11.71 20.22
C GLY A 14 15.89 12.58 20.28
N ASP A 15 16.08 13.83 20.68
CA ASP A 15 15.01 14.81 20.94
C ASP A 15 14.75 15.75 19.76
N SER A 16 15.23 15.43 18.56
CA SER A 16 14.97 16.23 17.38
C SER A 16 13.49 16.15 16.98
N GLN A 17 13.00 17.17 16.28
CA GLN A 17 11.65 17.18 15.75
C GLN A 17 11.39 15.98 14.81
N GLU A 18 12.39 15.60 14.04
CA GLU A 18 12.35 14.45 13.14
C GLU A 18 12.23 13.14 13.92
N ALA A 19 13.01 12.99 15.00
CA ALA A 19 12.94 11.80 15.85
C ALA A 19 11.57 11.68 16.52
N ARG A 20 10.95 12.79 16.92
CA ARG A 20 9.59 12.79 17.48
C ARG A 20 8.56 12.38 16.47
N LEU A 21 8.66 12.87 15.22
CA LEU A 21 7.78 12.48 14.15
C LEU A 21 7.86 10.97 13.87
N VAL A 22 9.07 10.44 13.79
CA VAL A 22 9.30 9.01 13.60
C VAL A 22 8.76 8.22 14.79
N SER A 23 8.99 8.67 16.01
CA SER A 23 8.48 8.01 17.21
C SER A 23 6.96 7.96 17.25
N VAL A 24 6.30 9.08 16.93
CA VAL A 24 4.83 9.13 16.84
C VAL A 24 4.31 8.22 15.73
N LEU A 25 4.96 8.24 14.59
CA LEU A 25 4.62 7.35 13.48
C LEU A 25 4.71 5.89 13.90
N LEU A 26 5.80 5.49 14.55
CA LEU A 26 5.98 4.13 15.05
C LEU A 26 4.94 3.77 16.11
N ASP A 27 4.59 4.69 17.03
CA ASP A 27 3.56 4.48 18.02
C ASP A 27 2.18 4.29 17.38
N GLN A 28 1.84 5.09 16.39
CA GLN A 28 0.61 4.94 15.62
C GLN A 28 0.58 3.59 14.89
N LEU A 29 1.70 3.21 14.28
CA LEU A 29 1.85 1.93 13.59
C LEU A 29 1.73 0.74 14.55
N SER A 30 2.27 0.85 15.75
CA SER A 30 2.22 -0.20 16.77
C SER A 30 0.82 -0.46 17.30
N ASN A 31 -0.04 0.55 17.27
CA ASN A 31 -1.42 0.47 17.75
C ASN A 31 -2.39 -0.03 16.67
N LEU A 32 -1.93 -0.22 15.45
CA LEU A 32 -2.76 -0.70 14.36
C LEU A 32 -2.77 -2.23 14.32
N PRO A 33 -3.89 -2.85 13.93
CA PRO A 33 -3.92 -4.28 13.69
C PRO A 33 -2.84 -4.64 12.66
N GLU A 34 -2.02 -5.64 12.94
CA GLU A 34 -0.95 -6.11 12.04
C GLU A 34 -1.43 -6.32 10.60
N VAL A 35 -2.70 -6.67 10.46
CA VAL A 35 -3.35 -6.92 9.17
C VAL A 35 -3.31 -5.71 8.23
N GLY A 36 -3.27 -4.47 8.77
CA GLY A 36 -3.24 -3.25 7.97
C GLY A 36 -1.90 -2.94 7.30
N PHE A 37 -0.80 -3.44 7.86
CA PHE A 37 0.56 -3.11 7.41
C PHE A 37 1.24 -4.21 6.61
N SER A 38 0.65 -5.38 6.52
CA SER A 38 1.19 -6.45 5.70
C SER A 38 0.50 -6.48 4.36
N LEU A 39 1.29 -6.61 3.30
CA LEU A 39 0.80 -6.87 1.97
C LEU A 39 1.10 -8.34 1.66
N PRO A 40 0.08 -9.22 1.71
CA PRO A 40 0.32 -10.63 1.43
C PRO A 40 0.70 -10.81 -0.05
N LEU A 41 1.78 -11.51 -0.30
CA LEU A 41 2.24 -11.80 -1.65
C LEU A 41 1.90 -13.26 -2.00
N PRO A 42 1.45 -13.51 -3.24
CA PRO A 42 1.17 -14.86 -3.67
C PRO A 42 2.46 -15.66 -3.84
N ARG A 43 2.37 -16.98 -3.64
CA ARG A 43 3.49 -17.90 -3.88
C ARG A 43 3.60 -18.26 -5.36
N HIS A 44 2.48 -18.23 -6.07
CA HIS A 44 2.45 -18.56 -7.49
C HIS A 44 3.31 -17.56 -8.28
N GLU A 45 4.30 -18.06 -9.02
CA GLU A 45 5.32 -17.25 -9.68
C GLU A 45 4.74 -16.19 -10.62
N ARG A 46 3.76 -16.56 -11.44
CA ARG A 46 3.12 -15.63 -12.38
C ARG A 46 2.32 -14.54 -11.67
N LEU A 47 1.60 -14.90 -10.61
CA LEU A 47 0.88 -13.93 -9.78
C LEU A 47 1.83 -12.99 -9.05
N LEU A 48 2.92 -13.53 -8.55
CA LEU A 48 3.95 -12.72 -7.89
C LEU A 48 4.53 -11.69 -8.85
N GLY A 49 4.77 -12.07 -10.09
CA GLY A 49 5.21 -11.13 -11.14
C GLY A 49 4.22 -10.00 -11.37
N LEU A 50 2.92 -10.30 -11.37
CA LEU A 50 1.86 -9.30 -11.46
C LEU A 50 1.87 -8.34 -10.28
N CYS A 51 1.97 -8.87 -9.08
CA CYS A 51 1.99 -8.08 -7.86
C CYS A 51 3.20 -7.15 -7.83
N ASN A 52 4.36 -7.63 -8.23
CA ASN A 52 5.58 -6.83 -8.30
C ASN A 52 5.47 -5.70 -9.32
N GLU A 53 4.87 -5.96 -10.46
CA GLU A 53 4.63 -4.94 -11.48
C GLU A 53 3.72 -3.83 -10.96
N LEU A 54 2.65 -4.18 -10.23
CA LEU A 54 1.75 -3.22 -9.60
C LEU A 54 2.42 -2.44 -8.47
N ILE A 55 3.28 -3.08 -7.69
CA ILE A 55 4.02 -2.41 -6.62
C ILE A 55 4.98 -1.37 -7.19
N GLU A 56 5.63 -1.66 -8.31
CA GLU A 56 6.50 -0.71 -8.99
C GLU A 56 5.75 0.47 -9.60
N ARG A 57 4.52 0.23 -10.06
CA ARG A 57 3.67 1.24 -10.69
C ARG A 57 2.26 1.24 -10.09
N PRO A 58 2.10 1.77 -8.89
CA PRO A 58 0.80 1.74 -8.20
C PRO A 58 -0.32 2.46 -8.95
N GLU A 59 0.03 3.42 -9.80
CA GLU A 59 -0.91 4.19 -10.60
C GLU A 59 -1.56 3.41 -11.74
N GLN A 60 -1.04 2.24 -12.08
CA GLN A 60 -1.59 1.45 -13.18
C GLN A 60 -3.02 0.95 -12.88
N ASN A 61 -3.90 1.17 -13.82
CA ASN A 61 -5.30 0.72 -13.79
C ASN A 61 -5.51 -0.51 -14.66
N VAL A 62 -4.65 -1.51 -14.51
CA VAL A 62 -4.79 -2.76 -15.26
C VAL A 62 -5.97 -3.55 -14.71
N THR A 63 -6.85 -4.00 -15.59
CA THR A 63 -8.01 -4.81 -15.22
C THR A 63 -7.62 -6.27 -15.02
N LEU A 64 -8.39 -6.97 -14.21
CA LEU A 64 -8.19 -8.40 -13.99
C LEU A 64 -8.36 -9.19 -15.30
N GLN A 65 -9.25 -8.71 -16.15
CA GLN A 65 -9.46 -9.31 -17.48
C GLN A 65 -8.18 -9.28 -18.32
N LEU A 66 -7.52 -8.15 -18.38
CA LEU A 66 -6.26 -8.01 -19.13
C LEU A 66 -5.16 -8.94 -18.58
N TRP A 67 -5.08 -9.05 -17.28
CA TRP A 67 -4.14 -9.94 -16.62
C TRP A 67 -4.45 -11.41 -16.93
N ALA A 68 -5.73 -11.78 -16.87
CA ALA A 68 -6.17 -13.13 -17.21
C ALA A 68 -5.80 -13.50 -18.66
N GLU A 69 -5.97 -12.58 -19.59
CA GLU A 69 -5.56 -12.75 -20.98
C GLU A 69 -4.04 -12.98 -21.10
N ARG A 70 -3.26 -12.18 -20.41
CA ARG A 70 -1.78 -12.32 -20.39
C ARG A 70 -1.32 -13.65 -19.81
N LEU A 71 -2.04 -14.17 -18.83
CA LEU A 71 -1.72 -15.44 -18.19
C LEU A 71 -2.35 -16.66 -18.88
N GLY A 72 -3.15 -16.44 -19.90
CA GLY A 72 -3.83 -17.52 -20.60
C GLY A 72 -4.88 -18.24 -19.78
N THR A 73 -5.56 -17.54 -18.89
CA THR A 73 -6.58 -18.09 -17.99
C THR A 73 -7.84 -17.23 -18.02
N SER A 74 -8.91 -17.71 -17.38
CA SER A 74 -10.13 -16.91 -17.23
C SER A 74 -10.01 -15.95 -16.05
N GLU A 75 -10.73 -14.84 -16.12
CA GLU A 75 -10.81 -13.87 -15.03
C GLU A 75 -11.28 -14.53 -13.73
N LYS A 76 -12.27 -15.40 -13.80
CA LYS A 76 -12.81 -16.14 -12.66
C LYS A 76 -11.77 -17.04 -12.00
N THR A 77 -10.98 -17.74 -12.79
CA THR A 77 -9.91 -18.59 -12.29
C THR A 77 -8.82 -17.74 -11.61
N LEU A 78 -8.47 -16.61 -12.22
CA LEU A 78 -7.49 -15.71 -11.67
C LEU A 78 -7.97 -15.10 -10.34
N MET A 79 -9.22 -14.71 -10.24
CA MET A 79 -9.82 -14.20 -9.00
C MET A 79 -9.73 -15.22 -7.86
N ARG A 80 -10.09 -16.47 -8.14
CA ARG A 80 -10.03 -17.55 -7.15
C ARG A 80 -8.62 -17.82 -6.69
N LEU A 81 -7.70 -17.89 -7.64
CA LEU A 81 -6.29 -18.14 -7.34
C LEU A 81 -5.71 -17.01 -6.50
N PHE A 82 -6.00 -15.78 -6.86
CA PHE A 82 -5.52 -14.60 -6.15
C PHE A 82 -6.03 -14.58 -4.70
N GLN A 83 -7.31 -14.82 -4.49
CA GLN A 83 -7.89 -14.86 -3.14
C GLN A 83 -7.36 -16.03 -2.32
N ARG A 84 -7.16 -17.18 -2.93
CA ARG A 84 -6.59 -18.36 -2.24
C ARG A 84 -5.15 -18.09 -1.80
N GLU A 85 -4.36 -17.45 -2.65
CA GLU A 85 -2.94 -17.19 -2.39
C GLU A 85 -2.71 -16.03 -1.42
N THR A 86 -3.51 -14.98 -1.49
CA THR A 86 -3.30 -13.76 -0.70
C THR A 86 -4.29 -13.58 0.44
N GLY A 87 -5.41 -14.27 0.41
CA GLY A 87 -6.51 -14.06 1.34
C GLY A 87 -7.36 -12.82 1.05
N LEU A 88 -7.02 -12.07 0.01
CA LEU A 88 -7.71 -10.83 -0.39
C LEU A 88 -8.23 -10.92 -1.82
N SER A 89 -9.32 -10.20 -2.10
CA SER A 89 -9.69 -9.95 -3.49
C SER A 89 -8.61 -9.10 -4.17
N PHE A 90 -8.53 -9.20 -5.49
CA PHE A 90 -7.58 -8.38 -6.26
C PHE A 90 -7.79 -6.88 -5.99
N ARG A 91 -9.06 -6.45 -5.95
CA ARG A 91 -9.40 -5.05 -5.67
C ARG A 91 -8.93 -4.63 -4.27
N GLY A 92 -9.20 -5.44 -3.26
CA GLY A 92 -8.78 -5.18 -1.89
C GLY A 92 -7.26 -5.17 -1.75
N TRP A 93 -6.59 -6.11 -2.40
CA TRP A 93 -5.13 -6.16 -2.43
C TRP A 93 -4.53 -4.91 -3.06
N ARG A 94 -5.04 -4.52 -4.23
CA ARG A 94 -4.57 -3.32 -4.93
C ARG A 94 -4.78 -2.05 -4.12
N GLN A 95 -5.93 -1.91 -3.49
CA GLN A 95 -6.21 -0.78 -2.61
C GLN A 95 -5.21 -0.70 -1.46
N ARG A 96 -4.97 -1.82 -0.79
CA ARG A 96 -3.99 -1.90 0.30
C ARG A 96 -2.58 -1.56 -0.18
N MET A 97 -2.18 -2.10 -1.30
CA MET A 97 -0.89 -1.83 -1.91
C MET A 97 -0.69 -0.34 -2.20
N ARG A 98 -1.71 0.31 -2.79
CA ARG A 98 -1.67 1.75 -3.08
C ARG A 98 -1.55 2.59 -1.81
N LEU A 99 -2.30 2.25 -0.77
CA LEU A 99 -2.26 2.95 0.51
C LEU A 99 -0.91 2.77 1.22
N LEU A 100 -0.36 1.57 1.18
CA LEU A 100 0.98 1.31 1.74
C LEU A 100 2.07 2.07 0.96
N SER A 101 1.96 2.12 -0.36
CA SER A 101 2.87 2.90 -1.20
C SER A 101 2.81 4.40 -0.87
N SER A 102 1.62 4.91 -0.53
CA SER A 102 1.45 6.32 -0.18
C SER A 102 2.18 6.70 1.11
N LEU A 103 2.34 5.78 2.03
CA LEU A 103 3.07 6.05 3.29
C LEU A 103 4.51 6.49 3.02
N SER A 104 5.20 5.83 2.11
CA SER A 104 6.57 6.20 1.74
C SER A 104 6.64 7.59 1.12
N LEU A 105 5.69 7.92 0.24
CA LEU A 105 5.64 9.25 -0.40
C LEU A 105 5.37 10.35 0.62
N LEU A 106 4.44 10.12 1.53
CA LEU A 106 4.12 11.06 2.60
C LEU A 106 5.30 11.25 3.56
N GLU A 107 6.02 10.18 3.85
CA GLU A 107 7.22 10.22 4.69
C GLU A 107 8.34 11.03 4.03
N GLU A 108 8.47 10.95 2.72
CA GLU A 108 9.44 11.72 1.92
C GLU A 108 9.07 13.21 1.81
N GLY A 109 7.89 13.60 2.28
CA GLY A 109 7.44 14.99 2.31
C GLY A 109 6.48 15.38 1.19
N ASP A 110 5.99 14.44 0.41
CA ASP A 110 4.99 14.71 -0.62
C ASP A 110 3.68 15.21 0.00
N SER A 111 2.98 16.07 -0.71
CA SER A 111 1.65 16.49 -0.32
C SER A 111 0.66 15.34 -0.41
N VAL A 112 -0.42 15.42 0.36
CA VAL A 112 -1.50 14.43 0.31
C VAL A 112 -2.06 14.28 -1.10
N THR A 113 -2.22 15.39 -1.82
CA THR A 113 -2.70 15.39 -3.20
C THR A 113 -1.74 14.67 -4.14
N ASN A 114 -0.44 14.95 -4.03
CA ASN A 114 0.57 14.30 -4.87
C ASN A 114 0.67 12.81 -4.58
N ALA A 115 0.66 12.43 -3.31
CA ALA A 115 0.67 11.02 -2.90
C ALA A 115 -0.55 10.27 -3.44
N ALA A 116 -1.74 10.88 -3.36
CA ALA A 116 -2.96 10.28 -3.89
C ALA A 116 -2.86 10.01 -5.39
N LEU A 117 -2.43 10.99 -6.15
CA LEU A 117 -2.29 10.87 -7.61
C LEU A 117 -1.22 9.85 -7.99
N ALA A 118 -0.07 9.89 -7.32
CA ALA A 118 1.03 8.96 -7.59
C ALA A 118 0.66 7.50 -7.30
N CYS A 119 -0.28 7.28 -6.37
CA CYS A 119 -0.78 5.95 -6.04
C CYS A 119 -2.00 5.51 -6.86
N GLY A 120 -2.44 6.34 -7.81
CA GLY A 120 -3.50 5.97 -8.74
C GLY A 120 -4.91 6.32 -8.30
N TYR A 121 -5.07 7.20 -7.31
CA TYR A 121 -6.38 7.72 -6.92
C TYR A 121 -6.78 8.91 -7.79
N ASP A 122 -8.03 8.92 -8.22
CA ASP A 122 -8.56 10.00 -9.07
C ASP A 122 -8.87 11.27 -8.28
N SER A 123 -9.11 11.14 -6.98
CA SER A 123 -9.39 12.29 -6.12
C SER A 123 -8.72 12.15 -4.76
N THR A 124 -8.34 13.28 -4.21
CA THR A 124 -7.79 13.36 -2.85
C THR A 124 -8.80 12.89 -1.80
N SER A 125 -10.09 13.22 -2.00
CA SER A 125 -11.17 12.81 -1.09
C SER A 125 -11.31 11.29 -1.02
N ALA A 126 -11.28 10.61 -2.16
CA ALA A 126 -11.34 9.15 -2.21
C ALA A 126 -10.13 8.52 -1.53
N PHE A 127 -8.96 9.08 -1.75
CA PHE A 127 -7.72 8.64 -1.10
C PHE A 127 -7.80 8.78 0.43
N ILE A 128 -8.20 9.94 0.92
CA ILE A 128 -8.32 10.20 2.36
C ILE A 128 -9.32 9.24 3.00
N ALA A 129 -10.46 9.02 2.37
CA ALA A 129 -11.47 8.08 2.88
C ALA A 129 -10.93 6.65 2.95
N ALA A 130 -10.25 6.19 1.91
CA ALA A 130 -9.65 4.87 1.87
C ALA A 130 -8.53 4.72 2.90
N PHE A 131 -7.69 5.73 3.03
CA PHE A 131 -6.60 5.78 4.00
C PHE A 131 -7.12 5.67 5.44
N LYS A 132 -8.11 6.49 5.77
CA LYS A 132 -8.75 6.44 7.09
C LYS A 132 -9.43 5.10 7.34
N GLY A 133 -10.06 4.52 6.33
CA GLY A 133 -10.69 3.20 6.44
C GLY A 133 -9.69 2.10 6.76
N LEU A 134 -8.49 2.14 6.21
CA LEU A 134 -7.47 1.13 6.44
C LEU A 134 -6.68 1.39 7.73
N PHE A 135 -6.23 2.61 7.94
CA PHE A 135 -5.29 2.95 9.03
C PHE A 135 -5.97 3.52 10.28
N GLY A 136 -7.23 3.92 10.20
CA GLY A 136 -7.96 4.48 11.33
C GLY A 136 -7.73 5.97 11.58
N PHE A 137 -6.86 6.61 10.82
CA PHE A 137 -6.57 8.05 10.90
C PHE A 137 -6.33 8.61 9.49
N THR A 138 -6.42 9.93 9.34
CA THR A 138 -6.20 10.58 8.05
C THR A 138 -4.72 10.84 7.79
N PRO A 139 -4.30 11.00 6.52
CA PRO A 139 -2.92 11.37 6.22
C PRO A 139 -2.49 12.68 6.88
N GLY A 140 -3.43 13.64 7.00
CA GLY A 140 -3.16 14.91 7.67
C GLY A 140 -2.88 14.76 9.17
N GLU A 141 -3.56 13.83 9.82
CA GLU A 141 -3.35 13.54 11.25
C GLU A 141 -1.99 12.91 11.52
N LEU A 142 -1.46 12.16 10.56
CA LEU A 142 -0.17 11.49 10.67
C LEU A 142 0.98 12.51 10.86
N PHE A 143 0.87 13.68 10.24
CA PHE A 143 1.91 14.71 10.23
C PHE A 143 1.54 15.97 11.04
N LYS A 144 0.41 15.94 11.75
CA LYS A 144 0.02 17.00 12.66
C LYS A 144 0.79 16.88 13.97
N GLN A 145 1.84 17.62 14.05
CA GLN A 145 2.50 17.87 15.33
C GLN A 145 3.13 19.23 15.38
#